data_5c462e73fec9684cc132870518082be3
#
_entry.id   5c462e73fec9684cc132870518082be3
#
_cell.length_a   1.000
_cell.length_b   1.000
_cell.length_c   1.000
_cell.angle_alpha   90.00
_cell.angle_beta   90.00
_cell.angle_gamma   90.00
#
_symmetry.space_group_name_H-M   'P 1'
#
loop_
_entity.id
_entity.type
_entity.pdbx_description
1 polymer ?
#
loop_
_entity_poly.entity_id
_entity_poly.type
_entity_poly.pdbx_seq_one_letter_code
_entity_poly.pdbx_strand_id
1 'polypeptide(L)'
;YKIKNKIYTISFQSRHSTTIFGDIGGIVQKHDGQIVSTSTDTSQSENEVFGLVIVELPNQKGIKNILKELRKIPNIISVNLK
;
A
#
# COMPACT_ATOMS: atom_id res chain seq x y z
N TYR A 1 -5.63 25.95 13.18
CA TYR A 1 -6.15 24.71 13.57
C TYR A 1 -5.70 23.58 12.65
N LYS A 2 -6.03 22.36 13.00
CA LYS A 2 -5.40 21.22 12.36
C LYS A 2 -6.29 20.58 11.34
N ILE A 3 -5.72 20.24 10.18
CA ILE A 3 -6.35 19.36 9.22
C ILE A 3 -6.08 17.94 9.70
N LYS A 4 -7.14 17.17 9.91
CA LYS A 4 -6.99 15.78 10.28
C LYS A 4 -6.73 14.94 9.07
N ASN A 5 -5.61 14.27 9.06
CA ASN A 5 -5.32 13.29 8.03
C ASN A 5 -6.09 12.01 8.28
N LYS A 6 -6.36 11.28 7.23
CA LYS A 6 -7.00 9.98 7.30
C LYS A 6 -5.96 8.88 7.28
N ILE A 7 -6.17 7.86 8.10
CA ILE A 7 -5.28 6.71 8.17
C ILE A 7 -6.02 5.50 7.61
N TYR A 8 -5.38 4.80 6.68
CA TYR A 8 -5.95 3.64 6.03
C TYR A 8 -5.00 2.46 6.15
N THR A 9 -5.56 1.27 6.32
CA THR A 9 -4.80 0.02 6.30
C THR A 9 -5.07 -0.67 4.98
N ILE A 10 -4.02 -0.91 4.21
CA ILE A 10 -4.12 -1.58 2.92
C ILE A 10 -3.51 -2.97 3.06
N SER A 11 -4.30 -3.98 2.72
CA SER A 11 -3.85 -5.36 2.68
C SER A 11 -3.52 -5.73 1.25
N PHE A 12 -2.37 -6.33 1.01
CA PHE A 12 -2.00 -6.74 -0.33
C PHE A 12 -1.36 -8.11 -0.35
N GLN A 13 -1.46 -8.74 -1.49
CA GLN A 13 -0.75 -9.97 -1.80
C GLN A 13 0.02 -9.73 -3.10
N SER A 14 1.29 -10.03 -3.09
CA SER A 14 2.13 -9.84 -4.27
C SER A 14 3.06 -11.02 -4.46
N ARG A 15 3.60 -11.14 -5.66
CA ARG A 15 4.70 -12.06 -5.91
C ARG A 15 5.95 -11.49 -5.26
N HIS A 16 6.86 -12.37 -4.87
CA HIS A 16 8.09 -11.95 -4.23
C HIS A 16 8.84 -10.97 -5.14
N SER A 17 9.14 -9.79 -4.59
CA SER A 17 9.82 -8.75 -5.33
C SER A 17 10.58 -7.87 -4.35
N THR A 18 11.80 -7.50 -4.70
CA THR A 18 12.61 -6.62 -3.86
C THR A 18 12.21 -5.16 -4.01
N THR A 19 11.39 -4.83 -5.02
CA THR A 19 11.04 -3.43 -5.31
C THR A 19 9.63 -3.06 -4.89
N ILE A 20 8.85 -4.02 -4.39
CA ILE A 20 7.42 -3.79 -4.15
C ILE A 20 7.17 -2.64 -3.17
N PHE A 21 7.94 -2.54 -2.09
CA PHE A 21 7.74 -1.46 -1.13
C PHE A 21 8.16 -0.11 -1.67
N GLY A 22 9.17 -0.07 -2.53
CA GLY A 22 9.53 1.16 -3.22
C GLY A 22 8.43 1.63 -4.16
N ASP A 23 7.81 0.70 -4.88
CA ASP A 23 6.70 1.02 -5.77
C ASP A 23 5.51 1.55 -4.99
N ILE A 24 5.16 0.88 -3.89
CA ILE A 24 4.05 1.32 -3.03
C ILE A 24 4.33 2.70 -2.45
N GLY A 25 5.54 2.89 -1.92
CA GLY A 25 5.93 4.18 -1.34
C GLY A 25 5.87 5.31 -2.35
N GLY A 26 6.33 5.08 -3.58
CA GLY A 26 6.29 6.09 -4.63
C GLY A 26 4.85 6.49 -4.97
N ILE A 27 3.96 5.51 -5.06
CA ILE A 27 2.55 5.78 -5.34
C ILE A 27 1.91 6.57 -4.20
N VAL A 28 2.18 6.19 -2.96
CA VAL A 28 1.63 6.89 -1.80
C VAL A 28 2.11 8.35 -1.77
N GLN A 29 3.40 8.58 -2.01
CA GLN A 29 3.95 9.93 -2.03
C GLN A 29 3.39 10.78 -3.16
N LYS A 30 3.14 10.16 -4.30
CA LYS A 30 2.54 10.85 -5.44
C LYS A 30 1.18 11.46 -5.10
N HIS A 31 0.47 10.87 -4.17
CA HIS A 31 -0.85 11.33 -3.73
C HIS A 31 -0.81 12.09 -2.41
N ASP A 32 0.35 12.65 -2.08
CA ASP A 32 0.56 13.45 -0.87
C ASP A 32 0.39 12.67 0.42
N GLY A 33 0.52 11.35 0.33
CA GLY A 33 0.44 10.49 1.50
C GLY A 33 1.80 10.12 2.03
N GLN A 34 1.79 9.43 3.14
CA GLN A 34 3.02 8.84 3.68
C GLN A 34 2.72 7.50 4.32
N ILE A 35 3.71 6.63 4.30
CA ILE A 35 3.60 5.33 4.92
C ILE A 35 3.91 5.47 6.40
N VAL A 36 2.97 5.04 7.23
CA VAL A 36 3.13 5.07 8.69
C VAL A 36 3.80 3.80 9.18
N SER A 37 3.41 2.66 8.60
CA SER A 37 3.92 1.38 9.03
C SER A 37 3.75 0.35 7.92
N THR A 38 4.63 -0.63 7.88
CA THR A 38 4.53 -1.76 6.97
C THR A 38 4.76 -3.06 7.74
N SER A 39 4.10 -4.11 7.28
CA SER A 39 4.27 -5.43 7.85
C SER A 39 4.17 -6.45 6.72
N THR A 40 5.02 -7.46 6.76
CA THR A 40 4.99 -8.51 5.75
C THR A 40 5.04 -9.88 6.40
N ASP A 41 4.45 -10.85 5.72
CA ASP A 41 4.48 -12.23 6.13
C ASP A 41 4.78 -13.09 4.91
N THR A 42 5.92 -13.77 4.93
CA THR A 42 6.33 -14.66 3.86
C THR A 42 6.31 -16.13 4.28
N SER A 43 5.79 -16.41 5.47
CA SER A 43 5.84 -17.75 6.03
C SER A 43 4.97 -18.77 5.29
N GLN A 44 3.99 -18.29 4.54
CA GLN A 44 3.02 -19.15 3.88
C GLN A 44 3.49 -19.65 2.51
N SER A 45 4.39 -18.91 1.86
CA SER A 45 4.81 -19.22 0.51
C SER A 45 6.14 -18.58 0.20
N GLU A 46 6.99 -19.27 -0.51
CA GLU A 46 8.27 -18.74 -0.95
C GLU A 46 8.13 -17.73 -2.09
N ASN A 47 7.03 -17.81 -2.82
CA ASN A 47 6.85 -16.99 -4.03
C ASN A 47 5.91 -15.82 -3.86
N GLU A 48 5.26 -15.74 -2.70
CA GLU A 48 4.26 -14.70 -2.45
C GLU A 48 4.50 -14.02 -1.12
N VAL A 49 4.14 -12.75 -1.09
CA VAL A 49 4.24 -11.93 0.11
C VAL A 49 2.87 -11.39 0.45
N PHE A 50 2.45 -11.59 1.68
CA PHE A 50 1.25 -10.97 2.22
C PHE A 50 1.69 -9.79 3.05
N GLY A 51 1.12 -8.64 2.82
CA GLY A 51 1.55 -7.45 3.51
C GLY A 51 0.42 -6.54 3.92
N LEU A 52 0.72 -5.74 4.92
CA LEU A 52 -0.14 -4.66 5.37
C LEU A 52 0.66 -3.38 5.31
N VAL A 53 0.05 -2.34 4.77
CA VAL A 53 0.65 -1.02 4.72
C VAL A 53 -0.34 -0.06 5.34
N ILE A 54 0.12 0.69 6.34
CA ILE A 54 -0.70 1.73 6.95
C ILE A 54 -0.24 3.05 6.36
N VAL A 55 -1.16 3.76 5.73
CA VAL A 55 -0.86 5.02 5.06
C VAL A 55 -1.68 6.15 5.65
N GLU A 56 -1.10 7.34 5.64
CA GLU A 56 -1.77 8.55 6.08
C GLU A 56 -1.96 9.46 4.88
N LEU A 57 -3.19 9.91 4.68
CA LEU A 57 -3.55 10.75 3.54
C LEU A 57 -4.28 11.99 4.01
N PRO A 58 -4.12 13.12 3.29
CA PRO A 58 -4.80 14.36 3.65
C PRO A 58 -6.32 14.31 3.45
N ASN A 59 -6.79 13.43 2.56
CA ASN A 59 -8.22 13.30 2.32
C ASN A 59 -8.53 11.92 1.75
N GLN A 60 -9.83 11.56 1.71
CA GLN A 60 -10.23 10.24 1.26
C GLN A 60 -10.20 10.05 -0.27
N LYS A 61 -10.02 11.09 -1.04
CA LYS A 61 -9.97 10.95 -2.49
C LYS A 61 -8.72 10.19 -2.94
N GLY A 62 -7.61 10.41 -2.25
CA GLY A 62 -6.35 9.79 -2.61
C GLY A 62 -6.34 8.28 -2.49
N ILE A 63 -7.11 7.73 -1.54
CA ILE A 63 -7.06 6.28 -1.31
C ILE A 63 -7.57 5.49 -2.51
N LYS A 64 -8.61 5.96 -3.17
CA LYS A 64 -9.14 5.26 -4.35
C LYS A 64 -8.11 5.23 -5.47
N ASN A 65 -7.42 6.34 -5.69
CA ASN A 65 -6.39 6.42 -6.71
C ASN A 65 -5.20 5.54 -6.37
N ILE A 66 -4.80 5.52 -5.11
CA ILE A 66 -3.71 4.67 -4.66
C ILE A 66 -4.03 3.20 -4.89
N LEU A 67 -5.22 2.75 -4.49
CA LEU A 67 -5.61 1.37 -4.70
C LEU A 67 -5.63 1.00 -6.17
N LYS A 68 -6.12 1.91 -7.01
CA LYS A 68 -6.18 1.69 -8.45
C LYS A 68 -4.78 1.54 -9.05
N GLU A 69 -3.85 2.40 -8.64
CA GLU A 69 -2.48 2.33 -9.14
C GLU A 69 -1.74 1.11 -8.61
N LEU A 70 -1.97 0.73 -7.35
CA LEU A 70 -1.36 -0.47 -6.81
C LEU A 70 -1.76 -1.71 -7.59
N ARG A 71 -3.02 -1.78 -8.03
CA ARG A 71 -3.50 -2.91 -8.82
C ARG A 71 -2.84 -3.00 -10.19
N LYS A 72 -2.23 -1.92 -10.66
CA LYS A 72 -1.52 -1.91 -11.95
C LYS A 72 -0.10 -2.44 -11.86
N ILE A 73 0.43 -2.60 -10.66
CA ILE A 73 1.78 -3.14 -10.48
C ILE A 73 1.77 -4.62 -10.89
N PRO A 74 2.64 -5.04 -11.82
CA PRO A 74 2.58 -6.42 -12.34
C PRO A 74 2.73 -7.50 -11.29
N ASN A 75 3.49 -7.25 -10.23
CA ASN A 75 3.72 -8.25 -9.19
C ASN A 75 2.61 -8.31 -8.15
N ILE A 76 1.69 -7.36 -8.16
CA ILE A 76 0.56 -7.35 -7.23
C ILE A 76 -0.50 -8.34 -7.71
N ILE A 77 -0.88 -9.24 -6.82
CA ILE A 77 -1.93 -10.23 -7.08
C ILE A 77 -3.27 -9.67 -6.63
N SER A 78 -3.31 -9.08 -5.45
CA SER A 78 -4.54 -8.47 -4.93
C SER A 78 -4.22 -7.33 -3.98
N VAL A 79 -5.13 -6.39 -3.89
CA VAL A 79 -5.04 -5.24 -2.98
C VAL A 79 -6.44 -4.97 -2.45
N ASN A 80 -6.55 -4.83 -1.16
CA ASN A 80 -7.83 -4.55 -0.51
C ASN A 80 -7.64 -3.52 0.59
N LEU A 81 -8.63 -2.68 0.75
CA LEU A 81 -8.68 -1.76 1.88
C LEU A 81 -9.29 -2.50 3.06
N LYS A 82 -8.60 -2.41 4.17
CA LYS A 82 -9.05 -3.10 5.37
C LYS A 82 -9.96 -2.23 6.22
#